data_f9268b249d0cab30597d106c9bb19ff0
#
_entry.id   f9268b249d0cab30597d106c9bb19ff0
#
_cell.length_a   1.000
_cell.length_b   1.000
_cell.length_c   1.000
_cell.angle_alpha   90.00
_cell.angle_beta   90.00
_cell.angle_gamma   90.00
#
_symmetry.space_group_name_H-M   'P 1'
#
loop_
_entity.id
_entity.type
_entity.pdbx_description
1 polymer ?
#
loop_
_entity_poly.entity_id
_entity_poly.type
_entity_poly.pdbx_seq_one_letter_code
_entity_poly.pdbx_strand_id
1 'polypeptide(L)'
;MNSISLESVVRRSSDVMASQVDNELVMMDVERGMYYALNPVGADIWERLTEPQTVADLCAQLVQQYEVDRATCEADVLAVLNDMAGNGLLQRA
;
A
#
# COMPACT_ATOMS: atom_id res chain seq x y z
N MET A 1 -7.84 2.84 -18.64
CA MET A 1 -6.81 2.71 -17.62
C MET A 1 -7.38 2.14 -16.36
N ASN A 2 -6.63 1.23 -15.77
CA ASN A 2 -7.16 0.45 -14.67
C ASN A 2 -6.70 1.03 -13.32
N SER A 3 -7.43 2.06 -12.87
CA SER A 3 -7.19 2.59 -11.54
C SER A 3 -7.69 1.62 -10.47
N ILE A 4 -7.02 1.62 -9.33
CA ILE A 4 -7.44 0.82 -8.19
C ILE A 4 -8.68 1.46 -7.59
N SER A 5 -9.68 0.65 -7.27
CA SER A 5 -10.92 1.07 -6.65
C SER A 5 -11.14 0.31 -5.34
N LEU A 6 -12.23 0.64 -4.64
CA LEU A 6 -12.54 -0.04 -3.37
C LEU A 6 -12.80 -1.54 -3.54
N GLU A 7 -13.27 -1.95 -4.69
CA GLU A 7 -13.56 -3.35 -4.98
C GLU A 7 -12.34 -4.11 -5.49
N SER A 8 -11.26 -3.42 -5.81
CA SER A 8 -10.05 -4.08 -6.32
C SER A 8 -9.42 -4.95 -5.22
N VAL A 9 -8.98 -6.14 -5.62
CA VAL A 9 -8.19 -7.00 -4.74
C VAL A 9 -6.72 -6.74 -5.06
N VAL A 10 -5.96 -6.38 -4.05
CA VAL A 10 -4.56 -5.99 -4.22
C VAL A 10 -3.67 -6.74 -3.24
N ARG A 11 -2.40 -6.86 -3.61
CA ARG A 11 -1.36 -7.38 -2.72
C ARG A 11 -0.05 -6.66 -3.06
N ARG A 12 0.91 -6.73 -2.14
CA ARG A 12 2.22 -6.14 -2.41
C ARG A 12 2.97 -6.98 -3.45
N SER A 13 3.85 -6.33 -4.19
CA SER A 13 4.66 -7.01 -5.20
C SER A 13 5.68 -7.91 -4.51
N SER A 14 5.87 -9.12 -5.06
CA SER A 14 6.86 -10.07 -4.56
C SER A 14 8.29 -9.74 -5.01
N ASP A 15 8.44 -8.84 -5.97
CA ASP A 15 9.73 -8.53 -6.59
C ASP A 15 10.45 -7.38 -5.91
N VAL A 16 9.92 -6.87 -4.82
CA VAL A 16 10.45 -5.70 -4.12
C VAL A 16 11.03 -6.12 -2.77
N MET A 17 12.26 -5.68 -2.51
CA MET A 17 12.91 -5.90 -1.22
C MET A 17 12.58 -4.74 -0.29
N ALA A 18 12.29 -5.05 0.96
CA ALA A 18 11.93 -4.04 1.95
C ALA A 18 12.79 -4.17 3.20
N SER A 19 13.22 -3.05 3.75
CA SER A 19 14.02 -2.99 4.99
C SER A 19 13.51 -1.87 5.86
N GLN A 20 13.46 -2.12 7.16
CA GLN A 20 13.09 -1.11 8.14
C GLN A 20 14.33 -0.26 8.46
N VAL A 21 14.23 1.05 8.24
CA VAL A 21 15.32 1.99 8.55
C VAL A 21 14.70 3.11 9.40
N ASP A 22 15.09 3.16 10.66
CA ASP A 22 14.49 4.07 11.65
C ASP A 22 12.98 3.85 11.70
N ASN A 23 12.18 4.89 11.43
CA ASN A 23 10.72 4.80 11.43
C ASN A 23 10.13 4.64 10.03
N GLU A 24 10.97 4.39 9.03
CA GLU A 24 10.52 4.30 7.65
C GLU A 24 10.78 2.91 7.11
N LEU A 25 9.88 2.46 6.24
CA LEU A 25 10.09 1.26 5.47
C LEU A 25 10.68 1.66 4.14
N VAL A 26 11.89 1.21 3.85
CA VAL A 26 12.58 1.51 2.59
C VAL A 26 12.46 0.30 1.69
N MET A 27 11.96 0.52 0.49
CA MET A 27 11.78 -0.53 -0.50
C MET A 27 12.71 -0.28 -1.68
N MET A 28 13.28 -1.35 -2.20
CA MET A 28 14.16 -1.28 -3.35
C MET A 28 13.63 -2.15 -4.47
N ASP A 29 13.42 -1.54 -5.64
CA ASP A 29 13.14 -2.27 -6.87
C ASP A 29 14.48 -2.46 -7.57
N VAL A 30 15.02 -3.68 -7.46
CA VAL A 30 16.37 -3.98 -7.97
C VAL A 30 16.42 -3.87 -9.50
N GLU A 31 15.36 -4.28 -10.17
CA GLU A 31 15.33 -4.25 -11.63
C GLU A 31 15.33 -2.83 -12.18
N ARG A 32 14.62 -1.93 -11.53
CA ARG A 32 14.50 -0.54 -11.95
C ARG A 32 15.54 0.37 -11.30
N GLY A 33 16.23 -0.12 -10.27
CA GLY A 33 17.21 0.66 -9.54
C GLY A 33 16.61 1.81 -8.77
N MET A 34 15.37 1.66 -8.29
CA MET A 34 14.62 2.72 -7.63
C MET A 34 14.44 2.42 -6.15
N TYR A 35 14.43 3.48 -5.34
CA TYR A 35 14.15 3.40 -3.91
C TYR A 35 12.84 4.10 -3.60
N TYR A 36 12.12 3.55 -2.64
CA TYR A 36 10.89 4.16 -2.13
C TYR A 36 10.92 4.11 -0.63
N ALA A 37 10.55 5.19 0.04
CA ALA A 37 10.45 5.23 1.48
C ALA A 37 9.00 5.47 1.88
N LEU A 38 8.49 4.64 2.78
CA LEU A 38 7.13 4.76 3.29
C LEU A 38 7.16 5.23 4.73
N ASN A 39 6.28 6.19 5.05
CA ASN A 39 6.08 6.60 6.43
C ASN A 39 5.38 5.47 7.20
N PRO A 40 5.20 5.59 8.54
CA PRO A 40 4.63 4.50 9.33
C PRO A 40 3.26 4.03 8.84
N VAL A 41 2.41 4.92 8.34
CA VAL A 41 1.09 4.54 7.83
C VAL A 41 1.24 3.75 6.53
N GLY A 42 2.08 4.21 5.62
CA GLY A 42 2.36 3.50 4.38
C GLY A 42 2.98 2.13 4.64
N ALA A 43 3.87 2.04 5.63
CA ALA A 43 4.48 0.77 6.03
C ALA A 43 3.44 -0.20 6.57
N ASP A 44 2.48 0.29 7.36
CA ASP A 44 1.39 -0.54 7.88
C ASP A 44 0.52 -1.08 6.72
N ILE A 45 0.20 -0.22 5.76
CA ILE A 45 -0.54 -0.65 4.56
C ILE A 45 0.23 -1.76 3.85
N TRP A 46 1.52 -1.56 3.63
CA TRP A 46 2.37 -2.55 2.97
C TRP A 46 2.36 -3.90 3.70
N GLU A 47 2.48 -3.88 5.03
CA GLU A 47 2.46 -5.09 5.83
C GLU A 47 1.13 -5.83 5.74
N ARG A 48 0.01 -5.10 5.73
CA ARG A 48 -1.32 -5.70 5.63
C ARG A 48 -1.58 -6.34 4.28
N LEU A 49 -0.82 -5.95 3.25
CA LEU A 49 -0.96 -6.49 1.90
C LEU A 49 -0.05 -7.70 1.64
N THR A 50 0.46 -8.32 2.69
CA THR A 50 1.17 -9.61 2.58
C THR A 50 0.27 -10.65 1.93
N GLU A 51 -1.02 -10.60 2.23
CA GLU A 51 -2.01 -11.45 1.59
C GLU A 51 -2.97 -10.56 0.77
N PRO A 52 -3.51 -11.08 -0.34
CA PRO A 52 -4.47 -10.32 -1.13
C PRO A 52 -5.71 -9.97 -0.32
N GLN A 53 -6.20 -8.74 -0.48
CA GLN A 53 -7.46 -8.33 0.11
C GLN A 53 -8.05 -7.18 -0.68
N THR A 54 -9.34 -6.92 -0.51
CA THR A 54 -9.97 -5.77 -1.17
C THR A 54 -9.51 -4.49 -0.49
N VAL A 55 -9.52 -3.40 -1.26
CA VAL A 55 -9.21 -2.07 -0.72
C VAL A 55 -10.22 -1.70 0.37
N ALA A 56 -11.49 -2.08 0.18
CA ALA A 56 -12.53 -1.80 1.19
C ALA A 56 -12.20 -2.46 2.53
N ASP A 57 -11.75 -3.72 2.52
CA ASP A 57 -11.38 -4.42 3.76
C ASP A 57 -10.15 -3.77 4.40
N LEU A 58 -9.18 -3.36 3.60
CA LEU A 58 -8.02 -2.65 4.09
C LEU A 58 -8.42 -1.36 4.80
N CYS A 59 -9.32 -0.59 4.18
CA CYS A 59 -9.80 0.66 4.78
C CYS A 59 -10.54 0.41 6.08
N ALA A 60 -11.35 -0.65 6.15
CA ALA A 60 -12.07 -0.99 7.38
C ALA A 60 -11.10 -1.24 8.54
N GLN A 61 -9.99 -1.92 8.28
CA GLN A 61 -8.97 -2.17 9.28
C GLN A 61 -8.29 -0.88 9.74
N LEU A 62 -7.97 0.00 8.79
CA LEU A 62 -7.28 1.25 9.10
C LEU A 62 -8.17 2.22 9.88
N VAL A 63 -9.46 2.28 9.55
CA VAL A 63 -10.42 3.12 10.27
C VAL A 63 -10.49 2.71 11.74
N GLN A 64 -10.48 1.41 12.02
CA GLN A 64 -10.50 0.93 13.40
C GLN A 64 -9.22 1.26 14.16
N GLN A 65 -8.08 1.13 13.50
CA GLN A 65 -6.80 1.33 14.16
C GLN A 65 -6.45 2.80 14.37
N TYR A 66 -6.77 3.66 13.41
CA TYR A 66 -6.34 5.05 13.44
C TYR A 66 -7.45 6.03 13.78
N GLU A 67 -8.66 5.55 13.98
CA GLU A 67 -9.82 6.36 14.37
C GLU A 67 -10.05 7.54 13.43
N VAL A 68 -9.92 7.30 12.12
CA VAL A 68 -10.09 8.33 11.10
C VAL A 68 -11.45 8.20 10.43
N ASP A 69 -11.91 9.29 9.81
CA ASP A 69 -13.14 9.30 9.03
C ASP A 69 -13.03 8.32 7.86
N ARG A 70 -14.09 7.55 7.62
CA ARG A 70 -14.08 6.52 6.59
C ARG A 70 -13.83 7.10 5.18
N ALA A 71 -14.53 8.19 4.85
CA ALA A 71 -14.39 8.79 3.52
C ALA A 71 -12.98 9.34 3.30
N THR A 72 -12.40 9.98 4.31
CA THR A 72 -11.03 10.48 4.24
C THR A 72 -10.04 9.33 4.11
N CYS A 73 -10.23 8.26 4.88
CA CYS A 73 -9.37 7.09 4.83
C CYS A 73 -9.40 6.47 3.43
N GLU A 74 -10.58 6.30 2.86
CA GLU A 74 -10.71 5.71 1.52
C GLU A 74 -10.01 6.54 0.46
N ALA A 75 -10.17 7.87 0.50
CA ALA A 75 -9.53 8.75 -0.46
C ALA A 75 -8.00 8.69 -0.33
N ASP A 76 -7.49 8.74 0.89
CA ASP A 76 -6.05 8.71 1.13
C ASP A 76 -5.44 7.36 0.75
N VAL A 77 -6.11 6.27 1.11
CA VAL A 77 -5.63 4.92 0.79
C VAL A 77 -5.61 4.71 -0.72
N LEU A 78 -6.66 5.11 -1.42
CA LEU A 78 -6.70 4.96 -2.88
C LEU A 78 -5.56 5.75 -3.54
N ALA A 79 -5.28 6.96 -3.06
CA ALA A 79 -4.18 7.76 -3.60
C ALA A 79 -2.84 7.05 -3.39
N VAL A 80 -2.59 6.53 -2.19
CA VAL A 80 -1.35 5.82 -1.88
C VAL A 80 -1.23 4.55 -2.71
N LEU A 81 -2.30 3.76 -2.82
CA LEU A 81 -2.25 2.51 -3.56
C LEU A 81 -2.07 2.72 -5.06
N ASN A 82 -2.71 3.74 -5.63
CA ASN A 82 -2.51 4.06 -7.04
C ASN A 82 -1.07 4.53 -7.31
N ASP A 83 -0.49 5.29 -6.40
CA ASP A 83 0.91 5.69 -6.50
C ASP A 83 1.83 4.47 -6.43
N MET A 84 1.60 3.58 -5.47
CA MET A 84 2.37 2.35 -5.34
C MET A 84 2.25 1.49 -6.60
N ALA A 85 1.05 1.36 -7.15
CA ALA A 85 0.82 0.57 -8.36
C ALA A 85 1.57 1.15 -9.56
N GLY A 86 1.58 2.48 -9.67
CA GLY A 86 2.31 3.16 -10.73
C GLY A 86 3.82 2.95 -10.65
N ASN A 87 4.33 2.63 -9.46
CA ASN A 87 5.75 2.38 -9.23
C ASN A 87 6.09 0.88 -9.16
N GLY A 88 5.15 0.01 -9.49
CA GLY A 88 5.40 -1.42 -9.50
C GLY A 88 5.46 -2.07 -8.13
N LEU A 89 4.96 -1.41 -7.09
CA LEU A 89 5.01 -1.91 -5.73
C LEU A 89 3.81 -2.76 -5.35
N LEU A 90 2.74 -2.70 -6.12
CA LEU A 90 1.51 -3.46 -5.90
C LEU A 90 1.13 -4.28 -7.12
N GLN A 91 0.47 -5.39 -6.86
CA GLN A 91 -0.13 -6.23 -7.89
C GLN A 91 -1.61 -6.38 -7.61
N ARG A 92 -2.40 -6.46 -8.67
CA ARG A 92 -3.79 -6.86 -8.54
C ARG A 92 -3.86 -8.39 -8.50
N ALA A 93 -4.67 -8.87 -7.62
CA ALA A 93 -4.87 -10.32 -7.49
C ALA A 93 -6.11 -10.76 -8.25
#